data_35492d72030e92b2f4525dabae79b4b5
#
_entry.id   35492d72030e92b2f4525dabae79b4b5
#
_cell.length_a   1.000
_cell.length_b   1.000
_cell.length_c   1.000
_cell.angle_alpha   90.00
_cell.angle_beta   90.00
_cell.angle_gamma   90.00
#
_symmetry.space_group_name_H-M   'P 1'
#
loop_
_entity.id
_entity.type
_entity.pdbx_description
1 polymer ?
#
loop_
_entity_poly.entity_id
_entity_poly.type
_entity_poly.pdbx_seq_one_letter_code
_entity_poly.pdbx_strand_id
1 'polypeptide(L)'
;MFYDLIKRIIDILGATVLVILFVPIWIIIPILIKLDSIGPTLYKPERVGKDGKIFKMFKFRSMKMFEIKGKAVHAVEFWKANPELFEKYKRNGWKLELNEDPRITKLGKILRQTSIDEMPQVFNIFSGEMSLVGPRAYVEPELDDAKKRYGKNVETLIKLSLSAKPGLTGPWQVSGRNEIPWNQRVAIDADYAKRRSIIYDIYILLKTPFAMISKW
;
A
#
# COMPACT_ATOMS: atom_id res chain seq x y z
N MET A 1 -4.45 14.83 21.12
CA MET A 1 -3.18 15.62 21.23
C MET A 1 -2.03 14.76 21.78
N PHE A 2 -2.10 14.19 23.00
CA PHE A 2 -1.00 13.38 23.58
C PHE A 2 -0.70 12.09 22.75
N TYR A 3 -1.71 11.34 22.35
CA TYR A 3 -1.54 10.16 21.47
C TYR A 3 -0.83 10.53 20.17
N ASP A 4 -1.26 11.59 19.48
CA ASP A 4 -0.70 11.94 18.15
C ASP A 4 0.77 12.37 18.24
N LEU A 5 1.17 13.01 19.33
CA LEU A 5 2.57 13.39 19.59
C LEU A 5 3.44 12.14 19.82
N ILE A 6 3.04 11.26 20.74
CA ILE A 6 3.78 10.03 21.01
C ILE A 6 3.83 9.15 19.77
N LYS A 7 2.69 9.00 19.08
CA LYS A 7 2.60 8.28 17.82
C LYS A 7 3.60 8.81 16.79
N ARG A 8 3.71 10.14 16.66
CA ARG A 8 4.64 10.75 15.72
C ARG A 8 6.10 10.45 16.06
N ILE A 9 6.45 10.46 17.34
CA ILE A 9 7.79 10.10 17.82
C ILE A 9 8.09 8.63 17.47
N ILE A 10 7.17 7.74 17.78
CA ILE A 10 7.31 6.30 17.45
C ILE A 10 7.44 6.09 15.94
N ASP A 11 6.65 6.79 15.14
CA ASP A 11 6.69 6.71 13.68
C ASP A 11 8.07 7.12 13.14
N ILE A 12 8.63 8.22 13.61
CA ILE A 12 9.96 8.70 13.19
C ILE A 12 11.06 7.75 13.64
N LEU A 13 11.05 7.34 14.91
CA LEU A 13 12.06 6.42 15.45
C LEU A 13 12.02 5.07 14.73
N GLY A 14 10.84 4.49 14.56
CA GLY A 14 10.70 3.22 13.87
C GLY A 14 11.04 3.30 12.37
N ALA A 15 10.66 4.37 11.68
CA ALA A 15 11.08 4.60 10.30
C ALA A 15 12.60 4.73 10.18
N THR A 16 13.25 5.43 11.14
CA THR A 16 14.73 5.55 11.19
C THR A 16 15.38 4.19 11.40
N VAL A 17 14.87 3.38 12.33
CA VAL A 17 15.37 2.01 12.55
C VAL A 17 15.23 1.17 11.28
N LEU A 18 14.09 1.24 10.58
CA LEU A 18 13.90 0.52 9.31
C LEU A 18 14.90 0.97 8.23
N VAL A 19 15.18 2.26 8.12
CA VAL A 19 16.17 2.76 7.16
C VAL A 19 17.56 2.21 7.48
N ILE A 20 18.00 2.27 8.74
CA ILE A 20 19.33 1.83 9.17
C ILE A 20 19.46 0.29 9.02
N LEU A 21 18.47 -0.46 9.50
CA LEU A 21 18.50 -1.93 9.47
C LEU A 21 18.55 -2.48 8.04
N PHE A 22 17.90 -1.82 7.10
CA PHE A 22 17.78 -2.28 5.73
C PHE A 22 18.65 -1.49 4.73
N VAL A 23 19.75 -0.86 5.20
CA VAL A 23 20.70 -0.16 4.31
C VAL A 23 21.08 -0.94 3.05
N PRO A 24 21.41 -2.26 3.10
CA PRO A 24 21.72 -3.02 1.90
C PRO A 24 20.57 -3.04 0.87
N ILE A 25 19.33 -3.09 1.31
CA ILE A 25 18.14 -3.07 0.43
C ILE A 25 18.07 -1.76 -0.35
N TRP A 26 18.37 -0.62 0.30
CA TRP A 26 18.34 0.70 -0.34
C TRP A 26 19.37 0.84 -1.46
N ILE A 27 20.42 0.07 -1.45
CA ILE A 27 21.48 0.08 -2.47
C ILE A 27 21.20 -1.00 -3.53
N ILE A 28 20.95 -2.23 -3.11
CA ILE A 28 20.87 -3.40 -4.00
C ILE A 28 19.60 -3.36 -4.85
N ILE A 29 18.43 -3.09 -4.24
CA ILE A 29 17.16 -3.18 -4.96
C ILE A 29 17.05 -2.17 -6.11
N PRO A 30 17.42 -0.87 -5.97
CA PRO A 30 17.45 0.05 -7.09
C PRO A 30 18.31 -0.43 -8.27
N ILE A 31 19.48 -1.04 -8.00
CA ILE A 31 20.37 -1.59 -9.03
C ILE A 31 19.68 -2.74 -9.75
N LEU A 32 19.14 -3.70 -8.99
CA LEU A 32 18.43 -4.86 -9.56
C LEU A 32 17.22 -4.43 -10.42
N ILE A 33 16.45 -3.44 -9.97
CA ILE A 33 15.32 -2.91 -10.75
C ILE A 33 15.79 -2.29 -12.07
N LYS A 34 16.93 -1.61 -12.09
CA LYS A 34 17.49 -1.04 -13.32
C LYS A 34 17.97 -2.09 -14.29
N LEU A 35 18.51 -3.21 -13.77
CA LEU A 35 18.94 -4.35 -14.59
C LEU A 35 17.75 -5.19 -15.09
N ASP A 36 16.65 -5.27 -14.31
CA ASP A 36 15.47 -6.06 -14.64
C ASP A 36 14.60 -5.42 -15.75
N SER A 37 14.46 -4.11 -15.74
CA SER A 37 13.68 -3.39 -16.76
C SER A 37 14.00 -1.90 -16.84
N ILE A 38 13.81 -1.30 -18.01
CA ILE A 38 14.00 0.15 -18.26
C ILE A 38 13.04 1.00 -17.44
N GLY A 39 13.47 2.20 -17.04
CA GLY A 39 12.62 3.20 -16.36
C GLY A 39 13.07 3.54 -14.93
N PRO A 40 12.29 4.32 -14.17
CA PRO A 40 12.64 4.76 -12.82
C PRO A 40 12.62 3.59 -11.83
N THR A 41 13.44 3.65 -10.78
CA THR A 41 13.48 2.63 -9.70
C THR A 41 12.31 2.74 -8.75
N LEU A 42 11.77 3.96 -8.59
CA LEU A 42 10.62 4.24 -7.73
C LEU A 42 9.35 4.42 -8.57
N TYR A 43 8.27 3.88 -8.07
CA TYR A 43 6.91 4.11 -8.51
C TYR A 43 6.18 4.91 -7.44
N LYS A 44 5.42 5.93 -7.84
CA LYS A 44 4.77 6.88 -6.94
C LYS A 44 3.27 7.00 -7.25
N PRO A 45 2.46 5.95 -6.99
CA PRO A 45 1.02 6.02 -7.23
C PRO A 45 0.34 7.00 -6.27
N GLU A 46 -0.70 7.65 -6.75
CA GLU A 46 -1.57 8.47 -5.93
C GLU A 46 -2.42 7.60 -5.01
N ARG A 47 -2.56 8.04 -3.76
CA ARG A 47 -3.34 7.39 -2.73
C ARG A 47 -4.13 8.41 -1.93
N VAL A 48 -5.25 7.95 -1.39
CA VAL A 48 -6.07 8.73 -0.46
C VAL A 48 -5.51 8.55 0.95
N GLY A 49 -5.08 9.65 1.54
CA GLY A 49 -4.56 9.73 2.90
C GLY A 49 -5.58 10.25 3.90
N LYS A 50 -5.07 10.71 5.03
CA LYS A 50 -5.91 11.27 6.10
C LYS A 50 -6.76 12.43 5.60
N ASP A 51 -8.03 12.44 6.03
CA ASP A 51 -9.03 13.46 5.69
C ASP A 51 -9.27 13.60 4.18
N GLY A 52 -9.02 12.52 3.41
CA GLY A 52 -9.22 12.50 1.96
C GLY A 52 -8.11 13.17 1.15
N LYS A 53 -7.02 13.61 1.76
CA LYS A 53 -5.91 14.27 1.06
C LYS A 53 -5.16 13.28 0.17
N ILE A 54 -5.00 13.64 -1.10
CA ILE A 54 -4.22 12.82 -2.05
C ILE A 54 -2.72 13.03 -1.79
N PHE A 55 -1.97 11.92 -1.77
CA PHE A 55 -0.51 11.93 -1.67
C PHE A 55 0.12 10.92 -2.61
N LYS A 56 1.41 11.08 -2.90
CA LYS A 56 2.19 10.15 -3.73
C LYS A 56 2.91 9.13 -2.85
N MET A 57 2.43 7.89 -2.85
CA MET A 57 3.00 6.81 -2.06
C MET A 57 4.27 6.26 -2.74
N PHE A 58 5.39 6.26 -2.04
CA PHE A 58 6.65 5.73 -2.58
C PHE A 58 6.69 4.21 -2.52
N LYS A 59 7.04 3.58 -3.66
CA LYS A 59 7.30 2.15 -3.76
C LYS A 59 8.50 1.88 -4.66
N PHE A 60 9.20 0.78 -4.45
CA PHE A 60 10.06 0.25 -5.49
C PHE A 60 9.21 -0.27 -6.65
N ARG A 61 9.69 -0.03 -7.87
CA ARG A 61 9.00 -0.49 -9.06
C ARG A 61 9.08 -2.03 -9.16
N SER A 62 7.93 -2.68 -9.21
CA SER A 62 7.77 -4.12 -9.35
C SER A 62 7.07 -4.53 -10.66
N MET A 63 6.76 -3.55 -11.52
CA MET A 63 6.11 -3.76 -12.80
C MET A 63 6.95 -3.20 -13.94
N LYS A 64 6.81 -3.82 -15.12
CA LYS A 64 7.42 -3.34 -16.37
C LYS A 64 6.89 -1.96 -16.73
N MET A 65 7.72 -1.16 -17.36
CA MET A 65 7.27 -0.06 -18.19
C MET A 65 7.01 -0.61 -19.59
N PHE A 66 5.97 -0.12 -20.25
CA PHE A 66 5.66 -0.46 -21.62
C PHE A 66 6.13 0.68 -22.51
N GLU A 67 6.69 0.36 -23.66
CA GLU A 67 7.04 1.37 -24.66
C GLU A 67 5.88 1.47 -25.65
N ILE A 68 5.24 2.66 -25.70
CA ILE A 68 4.22 2.99 -26.68
C ILE A 68 4.67 4.26 -27.42
N LYS A 69 4.88 4.15 -28.75
CA LYS A 69 5.34 5.25 -29.60
C LYS A 69 6.63 5.92 -29.09
N GLY A 70 7.62 5.11 -28.69
CA GLY A 70 8.91 5.59 -28.21
C GLY A 70 8.90 6.22 -26.81
N LYS A 71 7.80 6.13 -26.07
CA LYS A 71 7.70 6.63 -24.70
C LYS A 71 7.44 5.49 -23.71
N ALA A 72 8.20 5.48 -22.61
CA ALA A 72 7.96 4.56 -21.53
C ALA A 72 6.67 4.95 -20.77
N VAL A 73 5.66 4.08 -20.80
CA VAL A 73 4.34 4.33 -20.22
C VAL A 73 4.03 3.32 -19.10
N HIS A 74 3.27 3.77 -18.13
CA HIS A 74 2.81 2.96 -17.01
C HIS A 74 1.52 2.18 -17.33
N ALA A 75 1.08 1.42 -16.35
CA ALA A 75 -0.05 0.51 -16.37
C ALA A 75 -1.37 1.07 -16.95
N VAL A 76 -1.58 2.38 -16.92
CA VAL A 76 -2.80 2.99 -17.48
C VAL A 76 -2.91 2.76 -19.00
N GLU A 77 -1.80 2.91 -19.73
CA GLU A 77 -1.79 2.64 -21.17
C GLU A 77 -1.90 1.14 -21.48
N PHE A 78 -1.35 0.30 -20.60
CA PHE A 78 -1.51 -1.14 -20.68
C PHE A 78 -2.99 -1.55 -20.61
N TRP A 79 -3.78 -0.93 -19.73
CA TRP A 79 -5.20 -1.22 -19.58
C TRP A 79 -6.01 -0.87 -20.81
N LYS A 80 -5.67 0.21 -21.51
CA LYS A 80 -6.32 0.59 -22.79
C LYS A 80 -6.13 -0.49 -23.85
N ALA A 81 -4.96 -1.13 -23.88
CA ALA A 81 -4.65 -2.20 -24.82
C ALA A 81 -5.19 -3.59 -24.38
N ASN A 82 -5.65 -3.74 -23.12
CA ASN A 82 -6.07 -5.01 -22.54
C ASN A 82 -7.39 -4.85 -21.75
N PRO A 83 -8.52 -4.50 -22.39
CA PRO A 83 -9.77 -4.19 -21.69
C PRO A 83 -10.36 -5.38 -20.93
N GLU A 84 -10.26 -6.61 -21.44
CA GLU A 84 -10.76 -7.80 -20.76
C GLU A 84 -10.03 -8.06 -19.43
N LEU A 85 -8.71 -7.92 -19.43
CA LEU A 85 -7.89 -8.06 -18.23
C LEU A 85 -8.18 -6.93 -17.24
N PHE A 86 -8.51 -5.73 -17.71
CA PHE A 86 -8.93 -4.61 -16.88
C PHE A 86 -10.27 -4.87 -16.19
N GLU A 87 -11.23 -5.47 -16.89
CA GLU A 87 -12.51 -5.86 -16.29
C GLU A 87 -12.33 -7.00 -15.26
N LYS A 88 -11.44 -7.98 -15.53
CA LYS A 88 -11.05 -8.98 -14.54
C LYS A 88 -10.44 -8.34 -13.30
N TYR A 89 -9.52 -7.37 -13.48
CA TYR A 89 -8.89 -6.61 -12.40
C TYR A 89 -9.94 -5.90 -11.51
N LYS A 90 -10.92 -5.21 -12.11
CA LYS A 90 -12.00 -4.54 -11.37
C LYS A 90 -12.87 -5.53 -10.60
N ARG A 91 -13.31 -6.62 -11.27
CA ARG A 91 -14.17 -7.66 -10.65
C ARG A 91 -13.51 -8.33 -9.46
N ASN A 92 -12.20 -8.50 -9.50
CA ASN A 92 -11.40 -9.08 -8.42
C ASN A 92 -11.00 -8.05 -7.33
N GLY A 93 -11.78 -6.99 -7.14
CA GLY A 93 -11.52 -5.99 -6.12
C GLY A 93 -10.26 -5.15 -6.38
N TRP A 94 -10.04 -4.76 -7.65
CA TRP A 94 -8.89 -3.96 -8.10
C TRP A 94 -7.56 -4.67 -7.89
N LYS A 95 -7.53 -5.99 -8.13
CA LYS A 95 -6.35 -6.83 -7.96
C LYS A 95 -6.32 -7.97 -8.98
N LEU A 96 -5.11 -8.35 -9.40
CA LEU A 96 -4.83 -9.59 -10.10
C LEU A 96 -3.88 -10.44 -9.26
N GLU A 97 -3.96 -11.74 -9.42
CA GLU A 97 -3.00 -12.66 -8.82
C GLU A 97 -1.59 -12.40 -9.38
N LEU A 98 -0.57 -12.59 -8.54
CA LEU A 98 0.83 -12.31 -8.91
C LEU A 98 1.29 -13.05 -10.17
N ASN A 99 0.76 -14.25 -10.39
CA ASN A 99 1.11 -15.09 -11.54
C ASN A 99 0.33 -14.73 -12.81
N GLU A 100 -0.79 -14.05 -12.68
CA GLU A 100 -1.69 -13.69 -13.77
C GLU A 100 -1.47 -12.26 -14.28
N ASP A 101 -0.74 -11.43 -13.55
CA ASP A 101 -0.49 -10.04 -13.93
C ASP A 101 0.76 -9.95 -14.82
N PRO A 102 0.61 -9.79 -16.15
CA PRO A 102 1.73 -9.78 -17.10
C PRO A 102 2.62 -8.55 -16.95
N ARG A 103 2.21 -7.58 -16.17
CA ARG A 103 2.98 -6.37 -15.88
C ARG A 103 4.09 -6.64 -14.86
N ILE A 104 3.91 -7.65 -14.01
CA ILE A 104 4.86 -7.93 -12.92
C ILE A 104 6.11 -8.60 -13.48
N THR A 105 7.29 -8.08 -13.13
CA THR A 105 8.57 -8.70 -13.51
C THR A 105 8.91 -9.88 -12.60
N LYS A 106 9.89 -10.71 -12.98
CA LYS A 106 10.37 -11.80 -12.11
C LYS A 106 10.89 -11.25 -10.77
N LEU A 107 11.70 -10.20 -10.82
CA LEU A 107 12.15 -9.49 -9.62
C LEU A 107 10.96 -8.88 -8.87
N GLY A 108 10.06 -8.23 -9.58
CA GLY A 108 8.86 -7.61 -9.01
C GLY A 108 7.98 -8.59 -8.24
N LYS A 109 7.91 -9.85 -8.67
CA LYS A 109 7.20 -10.90 -7.94
C LYS A 109 7.84 -11.15 -6.56
N ILE A 110 9.17 -11.28 -6.51
CA ILE A 110 9.91 -11.44 -5.26
C ILE A 110 9.69 -10.23 -4.35
N LEU A 111 9.85 -9.01 -4.89
CA LEU A 111 9.67 -7.77 -4.12
C LEU A 111 8.28 -7.69 -3.49
N ARG A 112 7.23 -8.07 -4.22
CA ARG A 112 5.86 -8.09 -3.71
C ARG A 112 5.62 -9.18 -2.68
N GLN A 113 6.12 -10.39 -2.92
CA GLN A 113 5.98 -11.50 -1.98
C GLN A 113 6.65 -11.22 -0.63
N THR A 114 7.77 -10.49 -0.66
CA THR A 114 8.52 -10.09 0.55
C THR A 114 8.08 -8.73 1.10
N SER A 115 7.16 -8.02 0.43
CA SER A 115 6.79 -6.64 0.73
C SER A 115 7.96 -5.63 0.71
N ILE A 116 9.09 -5.99 0.12
CA ILE A 116 10.26 -5.10 -0.03
C ILE A 116 9.92 -3.91 -0.93
N ASP A 117 8.99 -4.09 -1.89
CA ASP A 117 8.51 -2.98 -2.73
C ASP A 117 7.88 -1.85 -1.93
N GLU A 118 7.41 -2.10 -0.71
CA GLU A 118 6.75 -1.11 0.15
C GLU A 118 7.72 -0.34 1.06
N MET A 119 8.99 -0.78 1.17
CA MET A 119 9.99 -0.13 2.02
C MET A 119 10.12 1.39 1.78
N PRO A 120 10.07 1.93 0.53
CA PRO A 120 10.17 3.37 0.31
C PRO A 120 9.06 4.21 0.95
N GLN A 121 7.97 3.60 1.44
CA GLN A 121 6.93 4.31 2.19
C GLN A 121 7.45 4.94 3.50
N VAL A 122 8.63 4.54 3.99
CA VAL A 122 9.27 5.23 5.14
C VAL A 122 9.47 6.73 4.86
N PHE A 123 9.67 7.12 3.60
CA PHE A 123 9.77 8.54 3.24
C PHE A 123 8.42 9.26 3.37
N ASN A 124 7.29 8.56 3.12
CA ASN A 124 5.96 9.11 3.41
C ASN A 124 5.69 9.20 4.92
N ILE A 125 6.32 8.33 5.73
CA ILE A 125 6.26 8.46 7.19
C ILE A 125 7.05 9.70 7.64
N PHE A 126 8.25 9.92 7.12
CA PHE A 126 9.05 11.11 7.44
C PHE A 126 8.35 12.40 7.00
N SER A 127 7.69 12.44 5.85
CA SER A 127 6.90 13.59 5.40
C SER A 127 5.59 13.80 6.17
N GLY A 128 5.18 12.79 6.97
CA GLY A 128 3.96 12.85 7.78
C GLY A 128 2.68 12.52 7.03
N GLU A 129 2.76 12.03 5.81
CA GLU A 129 1.64 11.56 4.99
C GLU A 129 1.15 10.19 5.44
N MET A 130 2.07 9.36 5.95
CA MET A 130 1.82 8.03 6.48
C MET A 130 2.30 7.88 7.93
N SER A 131 1.98 6.73 8.51
CA SER A 131 2.40 6.28 9.83
C SER A 131 2.96 4.84 9.71
N LEU A 132 3.68 4.35 10.71
CA LEU A 132 4.05 2.92 10.78
C LEU A 132 2.80 2.04 10.81
N VAL A 133 1.84 2.39 11.66
CA VAL A 133 0.59 1.65 11.83
C VAL A 133 -0.60 2.53 11.49
N GLY A 134 -1.48 2.03 10.64
CA GLY A 134 -2.69 2.75 10.24
C GLY A 134 -3.56 1.96 9.26
N PRO A 135 -4.69 2.54 8.85
CA PRO A 135 -5.53 2.01 7.79
C PRO A 135 -4.77 1.85 6.47
N ARG A 136 -5.33 1.06 5.55
CA ARG A 136 -4.82 0.95 4.19
C ARG A 136 -4.84 2.31 3.46
N ALA A 137 -3.81 2.61 2.68
CA ALA A 137 -3.80 3.71 1.72
C ALA A 137 -4.63 3.32 0.48
N TYR A 138 -5.89 3.73 0.43
CA TYR A 138 -6.83 3.41 -0.65
C TYR A 138 -6.53 4.16 -1.94
N VAL A 139 -7.06 3.64 -3.07
CA VAL A 139 -7.11 4.36 -4.36
C VAL A 139 -8.47 5.03 -4.50
N GLU A 140 -8.52 6.25 -5.01
CA GLU A 140 -9.78 6.99 -5.16
C GLU A 140 -10.86 6.22 -5.97
N PRO A 141 -10.55 5.63 -7.15
CA PRO A 141 -11.53 4.83 -7.89
C PRO A 141 -12.07 3.60 -7.12
N GLU A 142 -11.24 3.00 -6.24
CA GLU A 142 -11.66 1.89 -5.36
C GLU A 142 -12.70 2.35 -4.35
N LEU A 143 -12.53 3.54 -3.77
CA LEU A 143 -13.48 4.13 -2.82
C LEU A 143 -14.80 4.50 -3.50
N ASP A 144 -14.75 5.05 -4.71
CA ASP A 144 -15.94 5.46 -5.45
C ASP A 144 -16.76 4.25 -5.94
N ASP A 145 -16.10 3.19 -6.39
CA ASP A 145 -16.74 1.92 -6.72
C ASP A 145 -17.42 1.31 -5.49
N ALA A 146 -16.74 1.33 -4.35
CA ALA A 146 -17.27 0.82 -3.11
C ALA A 146 -18.51 1.59 -2.60
N LYS A 147 -18.50 2.93 -2.67
CA LYS A 147 -19.67 3.75 -2.33
C LYS A 147 -20.89 3.38 -3.19
N LYS A 148 -20.68 3.19 -4.50
CA LYS A 148 -21.74 2.78 -5.43
C LYS A 148 -22.28 1.38 -5.11
N ARG A 149 -21.38 0.44 -4.80
CA ARG A 149 -21.70 -0.97 -4.59
C ARG A 149 -22.34 -1.24 -3.22
N TYR A 150 -21.91 -0.57 -2.16
CA TYR A 150 -22.29 -0.88 -0.78
C TYR A 150 -23.12 0.24 -0.09
N GLY A 151 -23.25 1.40 -0.72
CA GLY A 151 -24.13 2.49 -0.24
C GLY A 151 -23.60 3.23 0.99
N LYS A 152 -24.53 3.93 1.68
CA LYS A 152 -24.23 4.87 2.77
C LYS A 152 -23.48 4.28 3.97
N ASN A 153 -23.71 3.01 4.30
CA ASN A 153 -23.03 2.37 5.44
C ASN A 153 -21.51 2.30 5.23
N VAL A 154 -21.09 1.95 4.01
CA VAL A 154 -19.65 1.90 3.66
C VAL A 154 -19.05 3.30 3.57
N GLU A 155 -19.80 4.29 3.13
CA GLU A 155 -19.34 5.69 3.11
C GLU A 155 -18.95 6.19 4.50
N THR A 156 -19.75 5.87 5.52
CA THR A 156 -19.44 6.18 6.92
C THR A 156 -18.16 5.48 7.39
N LEU A 157 -17.98 4.20 7.05
CA LEU A 157 -16.77 3.45 7.38
C LEU A 157 -15.53 4.02 6.68
N ILE A 158 -15.66 4.39 5.40
CA ILE A 158 -14.59 5.05 4.64
C ILE A 158 -14.17 6.34 5.34
N LYS A 159 -15.14 7.22 5.65
CA LYS A 159 -14.86 8.49 6.33
C LYS A 159 -14.16 8.29 7.67
N LEU A 160 -14.58 7.28 8.43
CA LEU A 160 -13.97 6.96 9.72
C LEU A 160 -12.54 6.41 9.53
N SER A 161 -12.33 5.48 8.59
CA SER A 161 -11.00 4.96 8.25
C SER A 161 -10.04 6.10 7.85
N LEU A 162 -10.49 7.02 7.00
CA LEU A 162 -9.71 8.17 6.55
C LEU A 162 -9.45 9.23 7.65
N SER A 163 -10.04 9.13 8.83
CA SER A 163 -9.73 10.01 9.97
C SER A 163 -8.34 9.74 10.59
N ALA A 164 -7.71 8.63 10.23
CA ALA A 164 -6.35 8.29 10.62
C ALA A 164 -5.39 8.36 9.42
N LYS A 165 -4.07 8.57 9.69
CA LYS A 165 -3.05 8.45 8.64
C LYS A 165 -2.96 7.00 8.17
N PRO A 166 -2.79 6.73 6.86
CA PRO A 166 -2.54 5.38 6.38
C PRO A 166 -1.23 4.84 6.93
N GLY A 167 -1.19 3.52 7.16
CA GLY A 167 -0.04 2.84 7.74
C GLY A 167 0.81 2.08 6.72
N LEU A 168 2.10 1.92 7.01
CA LEU A 168 2.97 0.95 6.35
C LEU A 168 2.49 -0.47 6.65
N THR A 169 2.10 -0.72 7.90
CA THR A 169 1.32 -1.89 8.32
C THR A 169 0.02 -1.45 8.98
N GLY A 170 -0.88 -2.37 9.24
CA GLY A 170 -2.16 -2.01 9.85
C GLY A 170 -3.02 -3.21 10.23
N PRO A 171 -4.20 -2.94 10.78
CA PRO A 171 -5.07 -3.96 11.35
C PRO A 171 -5.50 -5.01 10.31
N TRP A 172 -5.88 -4.60 9.10
CA TRP A 172 -6.30 -5.56 8.07
C TRP A 172 -5.14 -6.45 7.58
N GLN A 173 -3.89 -5.91 7.52
CA GLN A 173 -2.72 -6.68 7.13
C GLN A 173 -2.45 -7.85 8.11
N VAL A 174 -2.65 -7.62 9.41
CA VAL A 174 -2.42 -8.64 10.43
C VAL A 174 -3.64 -9.52 10.72
N SER A 175 -4.82 -9.24 10.12
CA SER A 175 -6.06 -9.98 10.30
C SER A 175 -6.37 -10.99 9.19
N GLY A 176 -5.56 -11.08 8.12
CA GLY A 176 -5.79 -12.04 7.05
C GLY A 176 -5.58 -11.47 5.63
N ARG A 177 -5.15 -10.19 5.51
CA ARG A 177 -4.76 -9.57 4.23
C ARG A 177 -5.80 -9.76 3.11
N ASN A 178 -5.37 -10.46 2.06
CA ASN A 178 -6.12 -10.61 0.83
C ASN A 178 -7.35 -11.54 0.93
N GLU A 179 -7.40 -12.37 1.97
CA GLU A 179 -8.52 -13.29 2.21
C GLU A 179 -9.77 -12.56 2.72
N ILE A 180 -9.59 -11.31 3.22
CA ILE A 180 -10.69 -10.53 3.75
C ILE A 180 -11.40 -9.75 2.62
N PRO A 181 -12.73 -9.88 2.47
CA PRO A 181 -13.52 -9.10 1.52
C PRO A 181 -13.36 -7.59 1.75
N TRP A 182 -13.49 -6.81 0.68
CA TRP A 182 -13.21 -5.36 0.70
C TRP A 182 -14.02 -4.61 1.78
N ASN A 183 -15.32 -4.89 1.89
CA ASN A 183 -16.20 -4.27 2.87
C ASN A 183 -15.81 -4.58 4.33
N GLN A 184 -15.26 -5.77 4.58
CA GLN A 184 -14.75 -6.13 5.90
C GLN A 184 -13.40 -5.44 6.18
N ARG A 185 -12.53 -5.27 5.16
CA ARG A 185 -11.27 -4.53 5.32
C ARG A 185 -11.52 -3.10 5.79
N VAL A 186 -12.43 -2.37 5.12
CA VAL A 186 -12.73 -1.00 5.50
C VAL A 186 -13.37 -0.92 6.89
N ALA A 187 -14.15 -1.92 7.30
CA ALA A 187 -14.71 -2.00 8.65
C ALA A 187 -13.61 -2.19 9.71
N ILE A 188 -12.62 -3.06 9.46
CA ILE A 188 -11.45 -3.26 10.33
C ILE A 188 -10.63 -1.98 10.44
N ASP A 189 -10.38 -1.30 9.32
CA ASP A 189 -9.64 -0.04 9.29
C ASP A 189 -10.40 1.10 10.00
N ALA A 190 -11.72 1.16 9.86
CA ALA A 190 -12.58 2.11 10.56
C ALA A 190 -12.59 1.87 12.08
N ASP A 191 -12.69 0.60 12.49
CA ASP A 191 -12.61 0.22 13.90
C ASP A 191 -11.25 0.60 14.52
N TYR A 192 -10.15 0.36 13.81
CA TYR A 192 -8.82 0.84 14.23
C TYR A 192 -8.81 2.36 14.39
N ALA A 193 -9.28 3.10 13.41
CA ALA A 193 -9.29 4.57 13.47
C ALA A 193 -10.07 5.10 14.68
N LYS A 194 -11.12 4.40 15.10
CA LYS A 194 -11.95 4.71 16.29
C LYS A 194 -11.21 4.37 17.61
N ARG A 195 -10.53 3.23 17.67
CA ARG A 195 -9.94 2.68 18.90
C ARG A 195 -8.42 2.82 18.99
N ARG A 196 -7.79 3.52 18.04
CA ARG A 196 -6.33 3.68 17.97
C ARG A 196 -5.72 4.09 19.31
N SER A 197 -4.69 3.37 19.71
CA SER A 197 -3.92 3.60 20.92
C SER A 197 -2.49 3.11 20.72
N ILE A 198 -1.55 3.58 21.54
CA ILE A 198 -0.15 3.12 21.48
C ILE A 198 -0.05 1.61 21.70
N ILE A 199 -0.83 1.07 22.64
CA ILE A 199 -0.85 -0.39 22.92
C ILE A 199 -1.34 -1.17 21.70
N TYR A 200 -2.38 -0.68 21.02
CA TYR A 200 -2.90 -1.32 19.82
C TYR A 200 -1.91 -1.23 18.64
N ASP A 201 -1.21 -0.12 18.51
CA ASP A 201 -0.14 0.03 17.52
C ASP A 201 1.00 -0.95 17.77
N ILE A 202 1.47 -1.07 19.01
CA ILE A 202 2.51 -2.04 19.39
C ILE A 202 2.05 -3.47 19.07
N TYR A 203 0.82 -3.83 19.41
CA TYR A 203 0.26 -5.14 19.12
C TYR A 203 0.30 -5.45 17.60
N ILE A 204 -0.09 -4.48 16.75
CA ILE A 204 -0.04 -4.62 15.28
C ILE A 204 1.40 -4.77 14.80
N LEU A 205 2.33 -3.95 15.31
CA LEU A 205 3.75 -4.04 14.96
C LEU A 205 4.33 -5.42 15.29
N LEU A 206 4.04 -5.96 16.46
CA LEU A 206 4.50 -7.30 16.87
C LEU A 206 3.90 -8.42 16.00
N LYS A 207 2.68 -8.27 15.52
CA LYS A 207 2.04 -9.24 14.62
C LYS A 207 2.50 -9.15 13.17
N THR A 208 3.02 -8.00 12.74
CA THR A 208 3.36 -7.74 11.33
C THR A 208 4.37 -8.75 10.75
N PRO A 209 5.48 -9.12 11.41
CA PRO A 209 6.42 -10.10 10.85
C PRO A 209 5.76 -11.46 10.57
N PHE A 210 4.89 -11.92 11.46
CA PHE A 210 4.15 -13.19 11.27
C PHE A 210 3.17 -13.11 10.11
N ALA A 211 2.48 -11.98 9.96
CA ALA A 211 1.57 -11.74 8.86
C ALA A 211 2.29 -11.62 7.51
N MET A 212 3.56 -11.25 7.47
CA MET A 212 4.36 -11.21 6.24
C MET A 212 4.75 -12.61 5.75
N ILE A 213 4.90 -13.57 6.65
CA ILE A 213 5.27 -14.97 6.34
C ILE A 213 4.04 -15.78 5.93
N SER A 214 2.88 -15.49 6.49
CA SER A 214 1.64 -16.24 6.28
C SER A 214 0.87 -15.75 5.07
N LYS A 215 1.19 -16.23 3.88
CA LYS A 215 0.38 -16.15 2.63
C LYS A 215 0.36 -14.84 1.84
N TRP A 216 0.76 -15.03 0.62
CA TRP A 216 0.39 -14.23 -0.55
C TRP A 216 -0.58 -14.97 -1.43
#